data_5e4510b5b691bc567e3c44ff5a54a540
#
_entry.id   5e4510b5b691bc567e3c44ff5a54a540
#
_cell.length_a   1.000
_cell.length_b   1.000
_cell.length_c   1.000
_cell.angle_alpha   90.00
_cell.angle_beta   90.00
_cell.angle_gamma   90.00
#
_symmetry.space_group_name_H-M   'P 1'
#
loop_
_entity.id
_entity.type
_entity.pdbx_description
1 polymer ?
#
loop_
_entity_poly.entity_id
_entity_poly.type
_entity_poly.pdbx_seq_one_letter_code
_entity_poly.pdbx_strand_id
1 'polypeptide(L)'
;MKNGDSQNQNPILIPQESILEGYIKTKKSFRIESNFYGTLLSTEKVIIDDTSKVVGDIVCSELLISGNFEGNIFCTGKLSVIGNSKIKGQVYTKLFQNEENCDLNCFIQIPNNAVINAIQDILNKIDSSTKLSTDKNLKKIIELFEANVYTSDDETKKLKDDDTTIKDA
;
A
#
# COMPACT_ATOMS: atom_id res chain seq x y z
N MET A 1 -15.88 26.15 -26.57
CA MET A 1 -16.28 25.58 -25.28
C MET A 1 -15.81 24.15 -25.24
N LYS A 2 -14.74 23.90 -24.53
CA LYS A 2 -14.29 22.54 -24.28
C LYS A 2 -15.11 22.02 -23.12
N ASN A 3 -16.06 21.15 -23.42
CA ASN A 3 -16.68 20.32 -22.41
C ASN A 3 -15.59 19.44 -21.83
N GLY A 4 -15.20 19.73 -20.62
CA GLY A 4 -14.34 18.83 -19.88
C GLY A 4 -15.05 17.51 -19.75
N ASP A 5 -14.49 16.49 -20.38
CA ASP A 5 -14.78 15.10 -20.04
C ASP A 5 -14.42 14.91 -18.57
N SER A 6 -15.35 15.24 -17.69
CA SER A 6 -15.38 14.59 -16.39
C SER A 6 -15.65 13.13 -16.68
N GLN A 7 -14.59 12.39 -16.91
CA GLN A 7 -14.65 10.96 -16.90
C GLN A 7 -15.27 10.58 -15.56
N ASN A 8 -16.49 10.16 -15.63
CA ASN A 8 -17.26 9.65 -14.51
C ASN A 8 -16.56 8.34 -14.09
N GLN A 9 -15.44 8.49 -13.38
CA GLN A 9 -14.63 7.37 -12.90
C GLN A 9 -15.30 6.84 -11.64
N ASN A 10 -16.42 6.14 -11.85
CA ASN A 10 -16.99 5.36 -10.76
C ASN A 10 -15.95 4.35 -10.30
N PRO A 11 -15.62 4.33 -9.00
CA PRO A 11 -14.71 3.33 -8.47
C PRO A 11 -15.29 1.93 -8.64
N ILE A 12 -14.42 0.94 -8.74
CA ILE A 12 -14.84 -0.45 -8.61
C ILE A 12 -15.23 -0.67 -7.15
N LEU A 13 -16.42 -1.18 -6.94
CA LEU A 13 -16.98 -1.38 -5.61
C LEU A 13 -17.10 -2.88 -5.28
N ILE A 14 -16.53 -3.28 -4.12
CA ILE A 14 -16.89 -4.54 -3.46
C ILE A 14 -17.90 -4.19 -2.37
N PRO A 15 -19.17 -4.60 -2.54
CA PRO A 15 -20.24 -4.20 -1.63
C PRO A 15 -20.18 -4.96 -0.30
N GLN A 16 -20.91 -4.45 0.69
CA GLN A 16 -21.09 -5.12 1.98
C GLN A 16 -21.61 -6.55 1.82
N GLU A 17 -21.36 -7.37 2.83
CA GLU A 17 -21.77 -8.79 2.86
C GLU A 17 -21.18 -9.65 1.72
N SER A 18 -20.02 -9.24 1.22
CA SER A 18 -19.26 -9.96 0.21
C SER A 18 -17.91 -10.42 0.74
N ILE A 19 -17.37 -11.47 0.18
CA ILE A 19 -15.98 -11.90 0.39
C ILE A 19 -15.33 -12.02 -0.98
N LEU A 20 -14.19 -11.36 -1.15
CA LEU A 20 -13.41 -11.47 -2.36
C LEU A 20 -12.01 -11.99 -2.00
N GLU A 21 -11.60 -13.03 -2.71
CA GLU A 21 -10.27 -13.62 -2.59
C GLU A 21 -9.55 -13.62 -3.93
N GLY A 22 -8.29 -13.27 -3.94
CA GLY A 22 -7.44 -13.39 -5.13
C GLY A 22 -6.63 -12.14 -5.47
N TYR A 23 -6.40 -11.97 -6.76
CA TYR A 23 -5.55 -10.94 -7.31
C TYR A 23 -6.35 -9.97 -8.17
N ILE A 24 -6.18 -8.67 -7.91
CA ILE A 24 -6.82 -7.61 -8.70
C ILE A 24 -5.76 -6.62 -9.14
N LYS A 25 -5.76 -6.28 -10.41
CA LYS A 25 -5.04 -5.11 -10.93
C LYS A 25 -5.98 -4.25 -11.74
N THR A 26 -5.95 -2.96 -11.51
CA THR A 26 -6.85 -2.00 -12.14
C THR A 26 -6.20 -0.64 -12.33
N LYS A 27 -6.66 0.08 -13.36
CA LYS A 27 -6.36 1.50 -13.57
C LYS A 27 -7.44 2.42 -13.02
N LYS A 28 -8.35 1.90 -12.20
CA LYS A 28 -9.46 2.65 -11.61
C LYS A 28 -9.33 2.70 -10.09
N SER A 29 -9.98 3.68 -9.50
CA SER A 29 -10.21 3.71 -8.07
C SER A 29 -10.98 2.49 -7.60
N PHE A 30 -10.68 2.03 -6.39
CA PHE A 30 -11.23 0.81 -5.84
C PHE A 30 -11.76 1.07 -4.43
N ARG A 31 -13.01 0.69 -4.17
CA ARG A 31 -13.63 0.81 -2.86
C ARG A 31 -14.05 -0.55 -2.31
N ILE A 32 -13.61 -0.85 -1.11
CA ILE A 32 -13.87 -2.10 -0.41
C ILE A 32 -14.77 -1.81 0.78
N GLU A 33 -15.99 -2.32 0.74
CA GLU A 33 -16.98 -2.21 1.82
C GLU A 33 -17.17 -3.53 2.57
N SER A 34 -16.38 -4.54 2.25
CA SER A 34 -16.48 -5.87 2.82
C SER A 34 -15.11 -6.52 3.02
N ASN A 35 -15.04 -7.84 3.08
CA ASN A 35 -13.78 -8.53 3.32
C ASN A 35 -13.05 -8.86 2.01
N PHE A 36 -11.77 -8.52 1.98
CA PHE A 36 -10.88 -8.82 0.86
C PHE A 36 -9.61 -9.53 1.37
N TYR A 37 -9.26 -10.62 0.68
CA TYR A 37 -8.06 -11.41 0.96
C TYR A 37 -7.25 -11.58 -0.33
N GLY A 38 -6.07 -11.04 -0.38
CA GLY A 38 -5.21 -11.19 -1.56
C GLY A 38 -4.36 -9.97 -1.88
N THR A 39 -4.15 -9.74 -3.17
CA THR A 39 -3.31 -8.66 -3.67
C THR A 39 -4.10 -7.71 -4.57
N LEU A 40 -4.01 -6.42 -4.28
CA LEU A 40 -4.64 -5.36 -5.06
C LEU A 40 -3.58 -4.37 -5.56
N LEU A 41 -3.51 -4.21 -6.88
CA LEU A 41 -2.75 -3.16 -7.54
C LEU A 41 -3.70 -2.17 -8.23
N SER A 42 -3.59 -0.90 -7.86
CA SER A 42 -4.36 0.17 -8.49
C SER A 42 -3.46 1.36 -8.84
N THR A 43 -3.65 1.94 -10.01
CA THR A 43 -2.97 3.20 -10.37
C THR A 43 -3.58 4.41 -9.69
N GLU A 44 -4.74 4.23 -9.06
CA GLU A 44 -5.57 5.29 -8.50
C GLU A 44 -5.71 5.14 -6.98
N LYS A 45 -6.75 5.73 -6.44
CA LYS A 45 -7.09 5.68 -5.03
C LYS A 45 -7.79 4.39 -4.64
N VAL A 46 -7.38 3.81 -3.54
CA VAL A 46 -8.08 2.70 -2.86
C VAL A 46 -8.71 3.22 -1.57
N ILE A 47 -9.95 2.82 -1.32
CA ILE A 47 -10.70 3.16 -0.10
C ILE A 47 -11.09 1.86 0.60
N ILE A 48 -10.74 1.75 1.86
CA ILE A 48 -11.15 0.64 2.75
C ILE A 48 -12.13 1.22 3.78
N ASP A 49 -13.40 0.83 3.66
CA ASP A 49 -14.46 1.32 4.54
C ASP A 49 -14.36 0.77 5.97
N ASP A 50 -15.09 1.40 6.88
CA ASP A 50 -15.08 1.12 8.32
C ASP A 50 -15.55 -0.29 8.70
N THR A 51 -16.41 -0.90 7.89
CA THR A 51 -16.88 -2.28 8.08
C THR A 51 -15.99 -3.34 7.45
N SER A 52 -14.93 -2.92 6.76
CA SER A 52 -14.08 -3.80 5.96
C SER A 52 -12.94 -4.41 6.74
N LYS A 53 -12.59 -5.64 6.36
CA LYS A 53 -11.33 -6.29 6.74
C LYS A 53 -10.57 -6.68 5.48
N VAL A 54 -9.36 -6.15 5.36
CA VAL A 54 -8.47 -6.46 4.24
C VAL A 54 -7.21 -7.14 4.76
N VAL A 55 -6.89 -8.29 4.21
CA VAL A 55 -5.67 -9.04 4.52
C VAL A 55 -4.92 -9.33 3.22
N GLY A 56 -3.68 -8.88 3.15
CA GLY A 56 -2.81 -9.11 2.00
C GLY A 56 -1.97 -7.89 1.63
N ASP A 57 -1.73 -7.71 0.34
CA ASP A 57 -0.87 -6.66 -0.18
C ASP A 57 -1.65 -5.65 -1.02
N ILE A 58 -1.43 -4.37 -0.75
CA ILE A 58 -2.00 -3.27 -1.55
C ILE A 58 -0.88 -2.40 -2.09
N VAL A 59 -0.91 -2.16 -3.39
CA VAL A 59 -0.06 -1.19 -4.08
C VAL A 59 -0.95 -0.21 -4.81
N CYS A 60 -0.84 1.07 -4.48
CA CYS A 60 -1.68 2.11 -5.05
C CYS A 60 -1.03 3.49 -5.03
N SER A 61 -1.64 4.46 -5.65
CA SER A 61 -1.17 5.84 -5.61
C SER A 61 -1.64 6.59 -4.37
N GLU A 62 -2.85 6.32 -3.91
CA GLU A 62 -3.43 6.92 -2.71
C GLU A 62 -4.29 5.90 -1.97
N LEU A 63 -4.24 5.91 -0.64
CA LEU A 63 -4.99 4.95 0.18
C LEU A 63 -5.67 5.67 1.35
N LEU A 64 -6.96 5.42 1.50
CA LEU A 64 -7.75 5.85 2.65
C LEU A 64 -8.27 4.61 3.38
N ILE A 65 -7.93 4.48 4.66
CA ILE A 65 -8.35 3.37 5.50
C ILE A 65 -9.20 3.87 6.65
N SER A 66 -10.42 3.38 6.74
CA SER A 66 -11.29 3.54 7.91
C SER A 66 -11.67 2.21 8.58
N GLY A 67 -11.28 1.09 7.99
CA GLY A 67 -11.50 -0.27 8.48
C GLY A 67 -10.26 -0.94 9.03
N ASN A 68 -10.21 -2.26 8.94
CA ASN A 68 -9.11 -3.09 9.41
C ASN A 68 -8.25 -3.57 8.26
N PHE A 69 -6.95 -3.41 8.41
CA PHE A 69 -5.96 -3.90 7.44
C PHE A 69 -4.87 -4.71 8.13
N GLU A 70 -4.50 -5.83 7.50
CA GLU A 70 -3.35 -6.64 7.90
C GLU A 70 -2.55 -7.06 6.67
N GLY A 71 -1.26 -6.74 6.64
CA GLY A 71 -0.36 -7.13 5.55
C GLY A 71 0.62 -6.02 5.15
N ASN A 72 0.87 -5.89 3.85
CA ASN A 72 1.81 -4.93 3.30
C ASN A 72 1.11 -3.86 2.46
N ILE A 73 1.49 -2.62 2.68
CA ILE A 73 1.01 -1.48 1.90
C ILE A 73 2.18 -0.79 1.22
N PHE A 74 2.06 -0.53 -0.07
CA PHE A 74 2.92 0.40 -0.78
C PHE A 74 2.07 1.48 -1.45
N CYS A 75 2.16 2.69 -0.92
CA CYS A 75 1.44 3.84 -1.43
C CYS A 75 2.42 4.87 -2.00
N THR A 76 2.36 5.13 -3.29
CA THR A 76 3.28 6.08 -3.94
C THR A 76 3.00 7.53 -3.62
N GLY A 77 1.82 7.83 -3.10
CA GLY A 77 1.41 9.14 -2.65
C GLY A 77 1.07 9.17 -1.17
N LYS A 78 -0.17 9.46 -0.84
CA LYS A 78 -0.65 9.67 0.53
C LYS A 78 -1.45 8.48 1.05
N LEU A 79 -1.07 8.00 2.22
CA LEU A 79 -1.86 7.10 3.06
C LEU A 79 -2.53 7.89 4.18
N SER A 80 -3.85 7.81 4.26
CA SER A 80 -4.64 8.40 5.35
C SER A 80 -5.37 7.31 6.12
N VAL A 81 -5.23 7.33 7.43
CA VAL A 81 -5.90 6.39 8.35
C VAL A 81 -6.84 7.18 9.24
N ILE A 82 -8.11 6.85 9.20
CA ILE A 82 -9.16 7.61 9.88
C ILE A 82 -10.05 6.72 10.76
N GLY A 83 -10.77 7.34 11.67
CA GLY A 83 -11.72 6.67 12.55
C GLY A 83 -11.05 5.71 13.53
N ASN A 84 -11.72 4.58 13.81
CA ASN A 84 -11.21 3.52 14.69
C ASN A 84 -10.50 2.40 13.92
N SER A 85 -9.73 2.77 12.91
CA SER A 85 -9.00 1.83 12.07
C SER A 85 -7.95 1.05 12.85
N LYS A 86 -7.74 -0.20 12.42
CA LYS A 86 -6.65 -1.06 12.91
C LYS A 86 -5.76 -1.47 11.76
N ILE A 87 -4.48 -1.16 11.86
CA ILE A 87 -3.48 -1.52 10.86
C ILE A 87 -2.40 -2.37 11.49
N LYS A 88 -2.13 -3.53 10.89
CA LYS A 88 -1.08 -4.44 11.30
C LYS A 88 -0.23 -4.85 10.10
N GLY A 89 1.09 -4.74 10.22
CA GLY A 89 2.04 -5.17 9.21
C GLY A 89 3.04 -4.11 8.80
N GLN A 90 3.36 -4.04 7.52
CA GLN A 90 4.37 -3.12 6.98
C GLN A 90 3.75 -2.11 6.04
N VAL A 91 4.12 -0.85 6.22
CA VAL A 91 3.59 0.27 5.45
C VAL A 91 4.75 1.07 4.84
N TYR A 92 4.72 1.18 3.52
CA TYR A 92 5.61 2.06 2.76
C TYR A 92 4.76 3.12 2.08
N THR A 93 4.98 4.37 2.42
CA THR A 93 4.22 5.48 1.84
C THR A 93 5.04 6.75 1.77
N LYS A 94 4.80 7.55 0.75
CA LYS A 94 5.45 8.86 0.62
C LYS A 94 5.00 9.83 1.69
N LEU A 95 3.70 9.88 1.97
CA LEU A 95 3.09 10.72 2.99
C LEU A 95 2.17 9.85 3.86
N PHE A 96 2.24 10.06 5.17
CA PHE A 96 1.41 9.36 6.13
C PHE A 96 0.64 10.36 7.01
N GLN A 97 -0.64 10.09 7.18
CA GLN A 97 -1.52 10.89 8.02
C GLN A 97 -2.50 9.99 8.77
N ASN A 98 -2.70 10.22 10.06
CA ASN A 98 -3.63 9.44 10.87
C ASN A 98 -4.40 10.31 11.85
N GLU A 99 -5.58 9.85 12.22
CA GLU A 99 -6.39 10.40 13.30
C GLU A 99 -6.03 9.76 14.66
N GLU A 100 -6.45 10.39 15.77
CA GLU A 100 -6.05 10.04 17.13
C GLU A 100 -6.47 8.63 17.58
N ASN A 101 -7.62 8.14 17.13
CA ASN A 101 -8.20 6.88 17.61
C ASN A 101 -7.78 5.65 16.80
N CYS A 102 -6.83 5.80 15.86
CA CYS A 102 -6.32 4.70 15.06
C CYS A 102 -5.40 3.80 15.88
N ASP A 103 -5.56 2.49 15.74
CA ASP A 103 -4.67 1.49 16.32
C ASP A 103 -3.64 1.06 15.28
N LEU A 104 -2.41 1.55 15.45
CA LEU A 104 -1.32 1.30 14.53
C LEU A 104 -0.32 0.33 15.15
N ASN A 105 -0.43 -0.95 14.80
CA ASN A 105 0.55 -1.98 15.11
C ASN A 105 1.33 -2.34 13.84
N CYS A 106 2.03 -1.38 13.28
CA CYS A 106 2.70 -1.52 11.99
C CYS A 106 4.04 -0.78 11.97
N PHE A 107 4.90 -1.25 11.07
CA PHE A 107 6.13 -0.56 10.72
C PHE A 107 5.85 0.40 9.56
N ILE A 108 6.15 1.68 9.75
CA ILE A 108 5.93 2.70 8.72
C ILE A 108 7.28 3.23 8.25
N GLN A 109 7.51 3.15 6.94
CA GLN A 109 8.70 3.66 6.30
C GLN A 109 8.36 4.58 5.13
N ILE A 110 9.09 5.67 5.02
CA ILE A 110 9.04 6.54 3.84
C ILE A 110 10.18 6.10 2.91
N PRO A 111 9.87 5.46 1.77
CA PRO A 111 10.91 5.06 0.82
C PRO A 111 11.52 6.27 0.13
N ASN A 112 12.73 6.11 -0.39
CA ASN A 112 13.35 7.18 -1.16
C ASN A 112 12.61 7.42 -2.49
N ASN A 113 12.83 8.58 -3.09
CA ASN A 113 12.15 8.97 -4.33
C ASN A 113 12.43 8.01 -5.50
N ALA A 114 13.60 7.40 -5.57
CA ALA A 114 13.92 6.45 -6.63
C ALA A 114 13.03 5.20 -6.57
N VAL A 115 12.78 4.68 -5.37
CA VAL A 115 11.88 3.54 -5.14
C VAL A 115 10.44 3.92 -5.46
N ILE A 116 9.98 5.08 -5.00
CA ILE A 116 8.64 5.58 -5.29
C ILE A 116 8.41 5.70 -6.80
N ASN A 117 9.35 6.29 -7.51
CA ASN A 117 9.27 6.45 -8.96
C ASN A 117 9.27 5.11 -9.69
N ALA A 118 10.10 4.15 -9.25
CA ALA A 118 10.12 2.80 -9.82
C ALA A 118 8.78 2.07 -9.67
N ILE A 119 8.15 2.17 -8.50
CA ILE A 119 6.81 1.59 -8.27
C ILE A 119 5.76 2.32 -9.11
N GLN A 120 5.82 3.63 -9.20
CA GLN A 120 4.88 4.42 -10.00
C GLN A 120 4.98 4.04 -11.49
N ASP A 121 6.18 3.84 -12.01
CA ASP A 121 6.40 3.39 -13.38
C ASP A 121 5.80 1.99 -13.63
N ILE A 122 5.92 1.10 -12.66
CA ILE A 122 5.31 -0.24 -12.72
C ILE A 122 3.78 -0.15 -12.73
N LEU A 123 3.20 0.68 -11.87
CA LEU A 123 1.77 0.90 -11.83
C LEU A 123 1.25 1.48 -13.16
N ASN A 124 1.97 2.41 -13.75
CA ASN A 124 1.59 3.01 -15.03
C ASN A 124 1.61 2.01 -16.21
N LYS A 125 2.36 0.92 -16.08
CA LYS A 125 2.48 -0.15 -17.09
C LYS A 125 1.55 -1.34 -16.83
N ILE A 126 0.59 -1.22 -15.94
CA ILE A 126 -0.38 -2.30 -15.69
C ILE A 126 -1.08 -2.68 -16.99
N ASP A 127 -0.95 -3.95 -17.35
CA ASP A 127 -1.59 -4.56 -18.51
C ASP A 127 -2.72 -5.48 -18.07
N SER A 128 -3.92 -5.21 -18.56
CA SER A 128 -5.11 -6.00 -18.25
C SER A 128 -5.13 -7.39 -18.93
N SER A 129 -4.27 -7.63 -19.90
CA SER A 129 -4.19 -8.91 -20.63
C SER A 129 -3.34 -9.97 -19.93
N THR A 130 -2.45 -9.58 -19.01
CA THR A 130 -1.52 -10.48 -18.33
C THR A 130 -2.04 -10.90 -16.96
N LYS A 131 -2.02 -12.20 -16.66
CA LYS A 131 -2.38 -12.72 -15.34
C LYS A 131 -1.38 -12.26 -14.27
N LEU A 132 -1.87 -11.90 -13.10
CA LEU A 132 -1.04 -11.42 -11.99
C LEU A 132 -0.01 -12.44 -11.52
N SER A 133 -0.37 -13.74 -11.53
CA SER A 133 0.53 -14.83 -11.16
C SER A 133 1.76 -14.96 -12.07
N THR A 134 1.68 -14.45 -13.29
CA THR A 134 2.78 -14.45 -14.26
C THR A 134 3.33 -13.04 -14.53
N ASP A 135 2.83 -12.04 -13.82
CA ASP A 135 3.22 -10.64 -14.02
C ASP A 135 4.61 -10.38 -13.44
N LYS A 136 5.56 -10.10 -14.34
CA LYS A 136 6.93 -9.75 -13.96
C LYS A 136 7.01 -8.45 -13.15
N ASN A 137 6.06 -7.55 -13.34
CA ASN A 137 6.00 -6.29 -12.62
C ASN A 137 5.63 -6.50 -11.15
N LEU A 138 4.72 -7.43 -10.86
CA LEU A 138 4.40 -7.80 -9.48
C LEU A 138 5.61 -8.36 -8.75
N LYS A 139 6.39 -9.22 -9.38
CA LYS A 139 7.63 -9.74 -8.79
C LYS A 139 8.61 -8.63 -8.45
N LYS A 140 8.77 -7.64 -9.33
CA LYS A 140 9.62 -6.47 -9.06
C LYS A 140 9.14 -5.66 -7.85
N ILE A 141 7.83 -5.50 -7.69
CA ILE A 141 7.25 -4.81 -6.53
C ILE A 141 7.56 -5.59 -5.25
N ILE A 142 7.37 -6.90 -5.25
CA ILE A 142 7.67 -7.75 -4.08
C ILE A 142 9.16 -7.68 -3.74
N GLU A 143 10.04 -7.79 -4.73
CA GLU A 143 11.48 -7.67 -4.55
C GLU A 143 11.88 -6.31 -3.97
N LEU A 144 11.21 -5.23 -4.37
CA LEU A 144 11.44 -3.90 -3.81
C LEU A 144 10.96 -3.79 -2.35
N PHE A 145 9.86 -4.44 -1.98
CA PHE A 145 9.46 -4.55 -0.58
C PHE A 145 10.50 -5.28 0.25
N GLU A 146 10.96 -6.42 -0.22
CA GLU A 146 11.97 -7.23 0.47
C GLU A 146 13.30 -6.49 0.59
N ALA A 147 13.76 -5.82 -0.46
CA ALA A 147 14.99 -5.06 -0.45
C ALA A 147 14.98 -3.89 0.56
N ASN A 148 13.84 -3.21 0.71
CA ASN A 148 13.69 -2.13 1.71
C ASN A 148 13.69 -2.64 3.15
N VAL A 149 13.19 -3.83 3.40
CA VAL A 149 13.25 -4.48 4.73
C VAL A 149 14.70 -4.78 5.11
N TYR A 150 15.49 -5.29 4.18
CA TYR A 150 16.90 -5.61 4.44
C TYR A 150 17.77 -4.37 4.69
N THR A 151 17.53 -3.29 3.97
CA THR A 151 18.31 -2.04 4.18
C THR A 151 18.02 -1.38 5.52
N SER A 152 16.80 -1.49 6.03
CA SER A 152 16.46 -0.96 7.36
C SER A 152 17.11 -1.76 8.49
N ASP A 153 17.24 -3.07 8.34
CA ASP A 153 17.90 -3.93 9.34
C ASP A 153 19.43 -3.71 9.37
N ASP A 154 20.05 -3.45 8.22
CA ASP A 154 21.48 -3.16 8.15
C ASP A 154 21.83 -1.79 8.74
N GLU A 155 20.99 -0.80 8.57
CA GLU A 155 21.20 0.51 9.20
C GLU A 155 21.04 0.47 10.72
N THR A 156 20.08 -0.30 11.23
CA THR A 156 19.90 -0.51 12.67
C THR A 156 21.05 -1.31 13.29
N LYS A 157 21.66 -2.24 12.55
CA LYS A 157 22.87 -2.96 13.02
C LYS A 157 24.08 -2.05 13.07
N LYS A 158 24.30 -1.19 12.07
CA LYS A 158 25.40 -0.21 12.07
C LYS A 158 25.29 0.78 13.22
N LEU A 159 24.09 1.25 13.56
CA LEU A 159 23.87 2.15 14.70
C LEU A 159 24.14 1.46 16.05
N LYS A 160 23.91 0.13 16.15
CA LYS A 160 24.24 -0.63 17.37
C LYS A 160 25.73 -0.92 17.51
N ASP A 161 26.44 -1.12 16.40
CA ASP A 161 27.87 -1.36 16.40
C ASP A 161 28.67 -0.06 16.68
N ASP A 162 28.18 1.11 16.26
CA ASP A 162 28.77 2.40 16.58
C ASP A 162 28.59 2.79 18.06
N ASP A 163 27.51 2.34 18.71
CA ASP A 163 27.26 2.65 20.13
C ASP A 163 28.15 1.80 21.07
N THR A 164 28.69 0.68 20.59
CA THR A 164 29.63 -0.17 21.34
C THR A 164 31.08 0.37 21.31
N THR A 165 31.42 1.23 20.38
CA THR A 165 32.78 1.84 20.29
C THR A 165 33.00 3.06 21.20
N ILE A 166 31.94 3.60 21.79
CA ILE A 166 32.02 4.78 22.69
C ILE A 166 32.27 4.40 24.14
N LYS A 167 32.26 3.12 24.53
CA LYS A 167 32.38 2.66 25.92
C LYS A 167 33.81 2.33 26.37
N ASP A 168 34.82 2.43 25.52
CA ASP A 168 36.22 2.13 25.86
C ASP A 168 37.13 3.37 25.76
N ALA A 169 36.63 4.48 26.28
CA ALA A 169 37.54 5.63 26.52
C ALA A 169 37.66 5.93 27.99
#